data_97cb690820f7f91572031a4f54165b4b
#
_entry.id   97cb690820f7f91572031a4f54165b4b
#
_cell.length_a   1.000
_cell.length_b   1.000
_cell.length_c   1.000
_cell.angle_alpha   90.00
_cell.angle_beta   90.00
_cell.angle_gamma   90.00
#
_symmetry.space_group_name_H-M   'P 1'
#
loop_
_entity.id
_entity.type
_entity.pdbx_description
1 polymer ?
#
loop_
_entity_poly.entity_id
_entity_poly.type
_entity_poly.pdbx_seq_one_letter_code
_entity_poly.pdbx_strand_id
1 'polypeptide(L)'
;MTNHFLLTTLAAASTLLAGCSLIPAYERPAAPVAPHYAGAADAAAAKPSETATAVALQWSRYFTDAQLQELIGIALANNRDLRVAALNLDKAQAQFQIQRSALAPQLAAQGNATRGNNQSTGELGNTFIAGVTVPAWELDFFGRIRSLKSAALAQYFATDEARQAYELALVASVAQGWLTLLADEELLELSSRTLATRQESMRLTQLRFDTGISSELDLRQAQSLVEAARVTTAQQKRQRAEHENALVLLLGQELPASARTALQTTRLATIAPMADIPAGLPSDLLTHRPD
;
A
#
# COMPACT_ATOMS: atom_id res chain seq x y z
N MET A 1 41.38 7.76 -56.98
CA MET A 1 39.95 8.16 -56.98
C MET A 1 39.01 7.16 -56.30
N THR A 2 39.33 5.88 -56.25
CA THR A 2 38.52 4.81 -55.69
C THR A 2 38.31 4.89 -54.15
N ASN A 3 39.29 5.37 -53.37
CA ASN A 3 39.21 5.43 -51.94
C ASN A 3 38.25 6.51 -51.39
N HIS A 4 38.06 7.61 -52.11
CA HIS A 4 37.09 8.66 -51.70
C HIS A 4 35.67 8.24 -51.94
N PHE A 5 35.38 7.45 -52.96
CA PHE A 5 34.05 6.89 -53.21
C PHE A 5 33.63 5.86 -52.18
N LEU A 6 34.54 5.03 -51.72
CA LEU A 6 34.33 4.07 -50.66
C LEU A 6 34.07 4.74 -49.28
N LEU A 7 34.81 5.81 -48.99
CA LEU A 7 34.63 6.59 -47.75
C LEU A 7 33.29 7.36 -47.73
N THR A 8 32.87 7.92 -48.87
CA THR A 8 31.61 8.63 -48.96
C THR A 8 30.40 7.67 -48.96
N THR A 9 30.51 6.49 -49.55
CA THR A 9 29.46 5.45 -49.43
C THR A 9 29.37 4.86 -48.05
N LEU A 10 30.50 4.69 -47.34
CA LEU A 10 30.53 4.23 -45.94
C LEU A 10 29.95 5.30 -45.00
N ALA A 11 30.24 6.57 -45.20
CA ALA A 11 29.68 7.68 -44.45
C ALA A 11 28.17 7.85 -44.69
N ALA A 12 27.71 7.72 -45.96
CA ALA A 12 26.28 7.74 -46.29
C ALA A 12 25.52 6.53 -45.73
N ALA A 13 26.14 5.35 -45.73
CA ALA A 13 25.57 4.15 -45.07
C ALA A 13 25.49 4.28 -43.55
N SER A 14 26.48 4.90 -42.91
CA SER A 14 26.44 5.12 -41.45
C SER A 14 25.42 6.17 -41.02
N THR A 15 25.13 7.18 -41.83
CA THR A 15 24.05 8.15 -41.55
C THR A 15 22.66 7.56 -41.78
N LEU A 16 22.49 6.59 -42.67
CA LEU A 16 21.25 5.85 -42.84
C LEU A 16 20.98 4.81 -41.74
N LEU A 17 22.05 4.34 -41.08
CA LEU A 17 21.95 3.42 -39.93
C LEU A 17 21.75 4.14 -38.57
N ALA A 18 21.84 5.47 -38.52
CA ALA A 18 21.36 6.24 -37.35
C ALA A 18 19.83 6.15 -37.33
N GLY A 19 19.36 4.98 -36.93
CA GLY A 19 17.96 4.60 -36.95
C GLY A 19 17.10 5.64 -36.25
N CYS A 20 16.17 6.25 -36.97
CA CYS A 20 15.14 7.10 -36.40
C CYS A 20 14.33 6.27 -35.43
N SER A 21 14.63 6.39 -34.14
CA SER A 21 13.73 5.87 -33.09
C SER A 21 12.42 6.67 -33.23
N LEU A 22 11.31 5.99 -33.52
CA LEU A 22 9.97 6.58 -33.54
C LEU A 22 9.36 6.68 -32.12
N ILE A 23 10.15 6.41 -31.08
CA ILE A 23 9.71 6.50 -29.69
C ILE A 23 9.65 7.98 -29.30
N PRO A 24 8.47 8.54 -28.95
CA PRO A 24 8.38 9.90 -28.44
C PRO A 24 9.17 10.03 -27.14
N ALA A 25 9.94 11.12 -27.01
CA ALA A 25 10.58 11.44 -25.73
C ALA A 25 9.49 11.76 -24.70
N TYR A 26 9.51 11.05 -23.57
CA TYR A 26 8.64 11.37 -22.44
C TYR A 26 9.21 12.54 -21.66
N GLU A 27 8.48 13.64 -21.60
CA GLU A 27 8.77 14.79 -20.72
C GLU A 27 7.69 14.87 -19.65
N ARG A 28 8.10 14.82 -18.38
CA ARG A 28 7.16 14.96 -17.27
C ARG A 28 6.63 16.39 -17.24
N PRO A 29 5.29 16.61 -17.31
CA PRO A 29 4.71 17.94 -17.18
C PRO A 29 5.05 18.55 -15.81
N ALA A 30 5.23 19.88 -15.77
CA ALA A 30 5.37 20.58 -14.49
C ALA A 30 4.12 20.37 -13.63
N ALA A 31 4.30 20.07 -12.35
CA ALA A 31 3.18 19.89 -11.45
C ALA A 31 2.41 21.23 -11.30
N PRO A 32 1.07 21.24 -11.45
CA PRO A 32 0.25 22.46 -11.37
C PRO A 32 -0.01 22.84 -9.89
N VAL A 33 1.03 22.89 -9.08
CA VAL A 33 0.97 23.19 -7.65
C VAL A 33 1.86 24.39 -7.30
N ALA A 34 1.45 25.18 -6.32
CA ALA A 34 2.28 26.25 -5.81
C ALA A 34 3.57 25.70 -5.20
N PRO A 35 4.72 26.44 -5.26
CA PRO A 35 6.00 25.93 -4.75
C PRO A 35 6.00 25.66 -3.22
N HIS A 36 5.07 26.28 -2.48
CA HIS A 36 4.91 26.09 -1.02
C HIS A 36 3.45 25.92 -0.65
N TYR A 37 3.17 25.19 0.42
CA TYR A 37 1.83 25.09 1.01
C TYR A 37 1.36 26.45 1.55
N ALA A 38 0.04 26.67 1.56
CA ALA A 38 -0.55 27.88 2.13
C ALA A 38 -0.16 28.01 3.63
N GLY A 39 0.17 29.23 4.07
CA GLY A 39 0.67 29.47 5.45
C GLY A 39 2.19 29.55 5.55
N ALA A 40 2.93 29.32 4.46
CA ALA A 40 4.39 29.43 4.43
C ALA A 40 4.91 30.86 4.66
N ALA A 41 4.06 31.88 4.58
CA ALA A 41 4.47 33.29 4.86
C ALA A 41 4.97 33.46 6.30
N ASP A 42 4.43 32.73 7.27
CA ASP A 42 4.89 32.73 8.67
C ASP A 42 6.06 31.76 8.91
N ALA A 43 6.31 30.87 7.96
CA ALA A 43 7.32 29.83 8.02
C ALA A 43 8.66 30.19 7.37
N ALA A 44 8.84 31.44 6.93
CA ALA A 44 10.12 31.96 6.43
C ALA A 44 11.27 31.88 7.46
N ALA A 45 10.98 31.45 8.70
CA ALA A 45 11.94 31.14 9.76
C ALA A 45 12.35 29.66 9.83
N ALA A 46 11.69 28.73 9.11
CA ALA A 46 12.08 27.31 9.11
C ALA A 46 13.42 27.14 8.38
N LYS A 47 14.43 26.66 9.10
CA LYS A 47 15.75 26.43 8.54
C LYS A 47 15.67 25.35 7.46
N PRO A 48 16.36 25.48 6.31
CA PRO A 48 16.37 24.48 5.24
C PRO A 48 16.73 23.05 5.71
N SER A 49 17.50 22.94 6.79
CA SER A 49 17.89 21.67 7.42
C SER A 49 16.71 20.92 8.05
N GLU A 50 15.73 21.61 8.63
CA GLU A 50 14.57 20.99 9.29
C GLU A 50 13.57 20.46 8.25
N THR A 51 13.45 21.17 7.14
CA THR A 51 12.59 20.76 6.01
C THR A 51 13.09 19.49 5.33
N ALA A 52 14.40 19.38 5.09
CA ALA A 52 15.01 18.18 4.52
C ALA A 52 14.87 16.95 5.44
N THR A 53 14.92 17.18 6.77
CA THR A 53 14.74 16.11 7.76
C THR A 53 13.29 15.64 7.80
N ALA A 54 12.30 16.52 7.62
CA ALA A 54 10.88 16.15 7.60
C ALA A 54 10.51 15.30 6.37
N VAL A 55 11.11 15.58 5.20
CA VAL A 55 10.91 14.81 3.95
C VAL A 55 11.46 13.37 4.09
N ALA A 56 12.57 13.20 4.82
CA ALA A 56 13.23 11.90 5.02
C ALA A 56 12.78 11.19 6.30
N LEU A 57 11.72 11.67 6.97
CA LEU A 57 11.30 11.13 8.25
C LEU A 57 10.72 9.71 8.08
N GLN A 58 11.46 8.73 8.53
CA GLN A 58 10.98 7.35 8.59
C GLN A 58 9.82 7.23 9.60
N TRP A 59 8.84 6.38 9.33
CA TRP A 59 7.70 6.14 10.20
C TRP A 59 8.11 5.83 11.65
N SER A 60 9.24 5.12 11.86
CA SER A 60 9.78 4.75 13.16
C SER A 60 10.30 5.95 13.98
N ARG A 61 10.60 7.07 13.32
CA ARG A 61 10.95 8.33 13.98
C ARG A 61 9.74 9.23 14.18
N TYR A 62 8.73 9.09 13.32
CA TYR A 62 7.49 9.85 13.40
C TYR A 62 6.61 9.34 14.55
N PHE A 63 6.38 8.04 14.63
CA PHE A 63 5.66 7.41 15.73
C PHE A 63 6.65 7.04 16.84
N THR A 64 6.60 7.76 17.96
CA THR A 64 7.52 7.59 19.08
C THR A 64 7.05 6.58 20.12
N ASP A 65 5.78 6.15 20.06
CA ASP A 65 5.20 5.16 20.93
C ASP A 65 5.71 3.74 20.59
N ALA A 66 6.33 3.08 21.57
CA ALA A 66 6.96 1.77 21.37
C ALA A 66 5.96 0.67 21.04
N GLN A 67 4.74 0.72 21.63
CA GLN A 67 3.71 -0.27 21.34
C GLN A 67 3.18 -0.13 19.92
N LEU A 68 2.98 1.11 19.47
CA LEU A 68 2.59 1.40 18.09
C LEU A 68 3.67 0.96 17.09
N GLN A 69 4.95 1.20 17.40
CA GLN A 69 6.06 0.75 16.56
C GLN A 69 6.09 -0.78 16.44
N GLU A 70 5.86 -1.51 17.54
CA GLU A 70 5.75 -2.98 17.53
C GLU A 70 4.61 -3.44 16.61
N LEU A 71 3.42 -2.85 16.74
CA LEU A 71 2.26 -3.20 15.91
C LEU A 71 2.49 -2.91 14.43
N ILE A 72 3.09 -1.78 14.08
CA ILE A 72 3.46 -1.46 12.70
C ILE A 72 4.46 -2.50 12.16
N GLY A 73 5.49 -2.85 12.94
CA GLY A 73 6.46 -3.88 12.57
C GLY A 73 5.81 -5.24 12.29
N ILE A 74 4.86 -5.64 13.14
CA ILE A 74 4.08 -6.87 12.95
C ILE A 74 3.26 -6.81 11.66
N ALA A 75 2.56 -5.70 11.40
CA ALA A 75 1.75 -5.52 10.20
C ALA A 75 2.60 -5.59 8.93
N LEU A 76 3.73 -4.90 8.89
CA LEU A 76 4.65 -4.91 7.74
C LEU A 76 5.19 -6.32 7.46
N ALA A 77 5.38 -7.14 8.48
CA ALA A 77 5.87 -8.51 8.33
C ALA A 77 4.77 -9.52 7.92
N ASN A 78 3.53 -9.33 8.37
CA ASN A 78 2.50 -10.36 8.31
C ASN A 78 1.26 -9.99 7.48
N ASN A 79 1.10 -8.72 7.07
CA ASN A 79 -0.07 -8.28 6.32
C ASN A 79 -0.19 -9.04 4.99
N ARG A 80 -1.37 -9.62 4.73
CA ARG A 80 -1.62 -10.46 3.56
C ARG A 80 -1.66 -9.66 2.26
N ASP A 81 -2.22 -8.47 2.31
CA ASP A 81 -2.38 -7.63 1.12
C ASP A 81 -1.03 -7.00 0.71
N LEU A 82 -0.17 -6.66 1.68
CA LEU A 82 1.20 -6.24 1.39
C LEU A 82 1.99 -7.38 0.72
N ARG A 83 1.77 -8.63 1.13
CA ARG A 83 2.36 -9.79 0.47
C ARG A 83 1.84 -9.96 -0.96
N VAL A 84 0.55 -9.72 -1.20
CA VAL A 84 -0.03 -9.71 -2.56
C VAL A 84 0.60 -8.61 -3.40
N ALA A 85 0.80 -7.40 -2.85
CA ALA A 85 1.48 -6.31 -3.54
C ALA A 85 2.93 -6.68 -3.93
N ALA A 86 3.68 -7.35 -3.04
CA ALA A 86 5.02 -7.85 -3.33
C ALA A 86 5.01 -8.90 -4.45
N LEU A 87 4.08 -9.86 -4.44
CA LEU A 87 3.95 -10.86 -5.51
C LEU A 87 3.52 -10.23 -6.85
N ASN A 88 2.75 -9.15 -6.84
CA ASN A 88 2.43 -8.40 -8.06
C ASN A 88 3.68 -7.71 -8.64
N LEU A 89 4.60 -7.25 -7.80
CA LEU A 89 5.89 -6.72 -8.23
C LEU A 89 6.74 -7.81 -8.91
N ASP A 90 6.83 -9.01 -8.30
CA ASP A 90 7.54 -10.16 -8.90
C ASP A 90 6.94 -10.54 -10.26
N LYS A 91 5.60 -10.52 -10.38
CA LYS A 91 4.90 -10.74 -11.63
C LYS A 91 5.25 -9.68 -12.69
N ALA A 92 5.28 -8.40 -12.32
CA ALA A 92 5.66 -7.32 -13.24
C ALA A 92 7.12 -7.44 -13.68
N GLN A 93 8.02 -7.85 -12.78
CA GLN A 93 9.40 -8.16 -13.09
C GLN A 93 9.52 -9.31 -14.11
N ALA A 94 8.78 -10.39 -13.91
CA ALA A 94 8.75 -11.52 -14.84
C ALA A 94 8.23 -11.08 -16.23
N GLN A 95 7.19 -10.26 -16.28
CA GLN A 95 6.68 -9.69 -17.53
C GLN A 95 7.72 -8.82 -18.25
N PHE A 96 8.46 -7.98 -17.52
CA PHE A 96 9.58 -7.24 -18.08
C PHE A 96 10.64 -8.18 -18.67
N GLN A 97 11.01 -9.26 -17.97
CA GLN A 97 11.98 -10.23 -18.50
C GLN A 97 11.48 -10.94 -19.77
N ILE A 98 10.19 -11.25 -19.85
CA ILE A 98 9.56 -11.81 -21.06
C ILE A 98 9.70 -10.81 -22.23
N GLN A 99 9.37 -9.53 -22.04
CA GLN A 99 9.54 -8.52 -23.08
C GLN A 99 11.02 -8.32 -23.48
N ARG A 100 11.91 -8.37 -22.50
CA ARG A 100 13.36 -8.27 -22.72
C ARG A 100 13.89 -9.44 -23.54
N SER A 101 13.36 -10.66 -23.34
CA SER A 101 13.79 -11.87 -24.06
C SER A 101 13.50 -11.79 -25.56
N ALA A 102 12.52 -10.99 -26.01
CA ALA A 102 12.21 -10.78 -27.42
C ALA A 102 13.34 -10.07 -28.21
N LEU A 103 14.30 -9.44 -27.52
CA LEU A 103 15.51 -8.88 -28.15
C LEU A 103 16.49 -9.95 -28.65
N ALA A 104 16.40 -11.18 -28.15
CA ALA A 104 17.24 -12.31 -28.57
C ALA A 104 16.43 -13.33 -29.36
N PRO A 105 17.07 -14.06 -30.32
CA PRO A 105 16.39 -15.13 -31.01
C PRO A 105 15.96 -16.24 -30.06
N GLN A 106 14.72 -16.71 -30.22
CA GLN A 106 14.21 -17.86 -29.46
C GLN A 106 14.64 -19.15 -30.14
N LEU A 107 15.19 -20.06 -29.36
CA LEU A 107 15.54 -21.40 -29.80
C LEU A 107 14.45 -22.37 -29.36
N ALA A 108 13.86 -23.08 -30.33
CA ALA A 108 12.89 -24.14 -30.07
C ALA A 108 13.48 -25.49 -30.48
N ALA A 109 13.45 -26.46 -29.57
CA ALA A 109 13.73 -27.86 -29.88
C ALA A 109 12.40 -28.54 -30.21
N GLN A 110 12.32 -29.23 -31.32
CA GLN A 110 11.14 -30.00 -31.73
C GLN A 110 11.50 -31.42 -32.07
N GLY A 111 10.63 -32.33 -31.67
CA GLY A 111 10.67 -33.72 -32.04
C GLY A 111 9.29 -34.19 -32.48
N ASN A 112 9.21 -34.79 -33.63
CA ASN A 112 7.98 -35.36 -34.14
C ASN A 112 8.20 -36.83 -34.54
N ALA A 113 7.30 -37.71 -34.14
CA ALA A 113 7.27 -39.10 -34.56
C ALA A 113 5.93 -39.37 -35.24
N THR A 114 5.99 -39.72 -36.52
CA THR A 114 4.79 -39.99 -37.32
C THR A 114 4.86 -41.39 -37.84
N ARG A 115 3.75 -42.13 -37.72
CA ARG A 115 3.57 -43.46 -38.36
C ARG A 115 2.52 -43.32 -39.45
N GLY A 116 2.90 -43.65 -40.67
CA GLY A 116 1.99 -43.53 -41.81
C GLY A 116 2.40 -44.41 -42.95
N ASN A 117 1.53 -44.58 -43.94
CA ASN A 117 1.86 -45.25 -45.18
C ASN A 117 2.86 -44.42 -45.96
N ASN A 118 3.95 -45.05 -46.37
CA ASN A 118 4.88 -44.45 -47.34
C ASN A 118 4.17 -44.43 -48.70
N GLN A 119 3.92 -43.23 -49.24
CA GLN A 119 3.20 -43.04 -50.50
C GLN A 119 3.89 -43.69 -51.69
N SER A 120 5.19 -43.99 -51.60
CA SER A 120 5.96 -44.62 -52.68
C SER A 120 5.98 -46.14 -52.63
N THR A 121 5.88 -46.76 -51.42
CA THR A 121 5.98 -48.20 -51.23
C THR A 121 4.70 -48.85 -50.73
N GLY A 122 3.72 -48.07 -50.25
CA GLY A 122 2.48 -48.60 -49.67
C GLY A 122 2.66 -49.24 -48.28
N GLU A 123 3.87 -49.29 -47.74
CA GLU A 123 4.16 -49.92 -46.46
C GLU A 123 4.06 -48.89 -45.29
N LEU A 124 3.64 -49.38 -44.11
CA LEU A 124 3.61 -48.61 -42.89
C LEU A 124 5.04 -48.34 -42.39
N GLY A 125 5.46 -47.10 -42.42
CA GLY A 125 6.76 -46.64 -41.91
C GLY A 125 6.65 -45.68 -40.74
N ASN A 126 7.70 -45.62 -39.93
CA ASN A 126 7.86 -44.62 -38.89
C ASN A 126 8.82 -43.54 -39.41
N THR A 127 8.45 -42.26 -39.26
CA THR A 127 9.31 -41.14 -39.55
C THR A 127 9.58 -40.38 -38.24
N PHE A 128 10.84 -40.19 -37.91
CA PHE A 128 11.28 -39.42 -36.75
C PHE A 128 12.01 -38.16 -37.25
N ILE A 129 11.57 -37.01 -36.81
CA ILE A 129 12.19 -35.72 -37.11
C ILE A 129 12.55 -35.09 -35.77
N ALA A 130 13.83 -34.75 -35.58
CA ALA A 130 14.28 -34.00 -34.44
C ALA A 130 15.15 -32.84 -34.92
N GLY A 131 15.01 -31.65 -34.32
CA GLY A 131 15.78 -30.52 -34.71
C GLY A 131 15.67 -29.36 -33.75
N VAL A 132 16.57 -28.38 -33.91
CA VAL A 132 16.53 -27.10 -33.23
C VAL A 132 16.23 -26.05 -34.31
N THR A 133 15.28 -25.18 -34.04
CA THR A 133 14.85 -24.13 -34.97
C THR A 133 14.77 -22.78 -34.27
N VAL A 134 14.92 -21.71 -35.05
CA VAL A 134 14.55 -20.33 -34.68
C VAL A 134 13.22 -20.04 -35.36
N PRO A 135 12.09 -20.19 -34.68
CA PRO A 135 10.78 -20.13 -35.34
C PRO A 135 10.46 -18.74 -35.88
N ALA A 136 10.81 -17.70 -35.14
CA ALA A 136 10.71 -16.32 -35.57
C ALA A 136 11.60 -15.43 -34.69
N TRP A 137 12.26 -14.47 -35.29
CA TRP A 137 12.98 -13.40 -34.60
C TRP A 137 12.90 -12.13 -35.44
N GLU A 138 12.54 -11.01 -34.77
CA GLU A 138 12.40 -9.71 -35.41
C GLU A 138 13.66 -8.87 -35.15
N LEU A 139 14.27 -8.37 -36.23
CA LEU A 139 15.33 -7.38 -36.14
C LEU A 139 14.69 -6.01 -35.86
N ASP A 140 14.97 -5.44 -34.71
CA ASP A 140 14.35 -4.20 -34.22
C ASP A 140 15.03 -2.95 -34.80
N PHE A 141 14.84 -2.68 -36.08
CA PHE A 141 15.42 -1.51 -36.74
C PHE A 141 14.78 -0.20 -36.28
N PHE A 142 13.47 -0.19 -35.99
CA PHE A 142 12.70 1.00 -35.66
C PHE A 142 12.37 1.15 -34.16
N GLY A 143 12.87 0.27 -33.31
CA GLY A 143 12.72 0.36 -31.87
C GLY A 143 11.40 -0.17 -31.32
N ARG A 144 10.63 -0.94 -32.07
CA ARG A 144 9.34 -1.51 -31.59
C ARG A 144 9.54 -2.41 -30.35
N ILE A 145 10.46 -3.36 -30.41
CA ILE A 145 10.73 -4.29 -29.30
C ILE A 145 11.38 -3.53 -28.13
N ARG A 146 12.29 -2.62 -28.41
CA ARG A 146 12.91 -1.75 -27.40
C ARG A 146 11.85 -0.87 -26.70
N SER A 147 10.87 -0.35 -27.46
CA SER A 147 9.75 0.41 -26.92
C SER A 147 8.88 -0.43 -25.98
N LEU A 148 8.51 -1.65 -26.40
CA LEU A 148 7.73 -2.59 -25.58
C LEU A 148 8.47 -2.98 -24.29
N LYS A 149 9.78 -3.22 -24.38
CA LYS A 149 10.63 -3.47 -23.20
C LYS A 149 10.62 -2.25 -22.27
N SER A 150 10.76 -1.03 -22.80
CA SER A 150 10.75 0.19 -21.99
C SER A 150 9.38 0.42 -21.34
N ALA A 151 8.29 0.13 -22.04
CA ALA A 151 6.93 0.19 -21.47
C ALA A 151 6.75 -0.83 -20.33
N ALA A 152 7.24 -2.08 -20.50
CA ALA A 152 7.20 -3.09 -19.44
C ALA A 152 8.07 -2.72 -18.25
N LEU A 153 9.22 -2.06 -18.47
CA LEU A 153 10.06 -1.53 -17.41
C LEU A 153 9.37 -0.40 -16.63
N ALA A 154 8.71 0.51 -17.34
CA ALA A 154 7.93 1.57 -16.70
C ALA A 154 6.77 1.00 -15.86
N GLN A 155 6.10 -0.06 -16.37
CA GLN A 155 5.06 -0.77 -15.61
C GLN A 155 5.61 -1.46 -14.36
N TYR A 156 6.82 -2.04 -14.43
CA TYR A 156 7.50 -2.59 -13.26
C TYR A 156 7.75 -1.51 -12.19
N PHE A 157 8.30 -0.35 -12.58
CA PHE A 157 8.51 0.76 -11.65
C PHE A 157 7.19 1.29 -11.07
N ALA A 158 6.15 1.45 -11.89
CA ALA A 158 4.82 1.85 -11.40
C ALA A 158 4.25 0.85 -10.37
N THR A 159 4.51 -0.44 -10.54
CA THR A 159 4.08 -1.48 -9.58
C THR A 159 4.90 -1.42 -8.28
N ASP A 160 6.19 -1.07 -8.35
CA ASP A 160 7.02 -0.89 -7.15
C ASP A 160 6.58 0.35 -6.35
N GLU A 161 6.29 1.46 -7.02
CA GLU A 161 5.74 2.65 -6.37
C GLU A 161 4.37 2.35 -5.73
N ALA A 162 3.50 1.60 -6.40
CA ALA A 162 2.23 1.16 -5.85
C ALA A 162 2.39 0.28 -4.60
N ARG A 163 3.42 -0.59 -4.55
CA ARG A 163 3.75 -1.37 -3.34
C ARG A 163 4.19 -0.46 -2.19
N GLN A 164 5.02 0.53 -2.46
CA GLN A 164 5.47 1.50 -1.46
C GLN A 164 4.30 2.38 -0.96
N ALA A 165 3.41 2.80 -1.86
CA ALA A 165 2.18 3.52 -1.50
C ALA A 165 1.29 2.68 -0.57
N TYR A 166 1.14 1.39 -0.86
CA TYR A 166 0.40 0.46 0.00
C TYR A 166 1.04 0.31 1.38
N GLU A 167 2.37 0.22 1.44
CA GLU A 167 3.13 0.15 2.70
C GLU A 167 2.88 1.39 3.58
N LEU A 168 2.93 2.59 2.99
CA LEU A 168 2.61 3.84 3.67
C LEU A 168 1.15 3.86 4.19
N ALA A 169 0.21 3.44 3.36
CA ALA A 169 -1.20 3.37 3.73
C ALA A 169 -1.45 2.36 4.88
N LEU A 170 -0.74 1.22 4.86
CA LEU A 170 -0.81 0.22 5.92
C LEU A 170 -0.31 0.79 7.25
N VAL A 171 0.85 1.45 7.25
CA VAL A 171 1.41 2.10 8.44
C VAL A 171 0.42 3.11 9.04
N ALA A 172 -0.17 3.97 8.20
CA ALA A 172 -1.17 4.94 8.63
C ALA A 172 -2.44 4.28 9.19
N SER A 173 -2.92 3.21 8.52
CA SER A 173 -4.12 2.46 8.94
C SER A 173 -3.92 1.75 10.27
N VAL A 174 -2.75 1.15 10.51
CA VAL A 174 -2.41 0.51 11.80
C VAL A 174 -2.35 1.55 12.90
N ALA A 175 -1.71 2.70 12.65
CA ALA A 175 -1.64 3.79 13.63
C ALA A 175 -3.03 4.31 13.99
N GLN A 176 -3.87 4.58 12.99
CA GLN A 176 -5.24 5.00 13.20
C GLN A 176 -6.06 3.95 13.94
N GLY A 177 -5.95 2.67 13.55
CA GLY A 177 -6.66 1.56 14.20
C GLY A 177 -6.30 1.42 15.67
N TRP A 178 -5.00 1.53 16.01
CA TRP A 178 -4.55 1.48 17.40
C TRP A 178 -5.08 2.64 18.24
N LEU A 179 -4.96 3.88 17.75
CA LEU A 179 -5.47 5.07 18.44
C LEU A 179 -6.99 5.02 18.62
N THR A 180 -7.72 4.55 17.61
CA THR A 180 -9.16 4.35 17.69
C THR A 180 -9.52 3.31 18.74
N LEU A 181 -8.80 2.20 18.82
CA LEU A 181 -9.05 1.14 19.81
C LEU A 181 -8.81 1.63 21.23
N LEU A 182 -7.80 2.47 21.46
CA LEU A 182 -7.57 3.12 22.75
C LEU A 182 -8.70 4.08 23.13
N ALA A 183 -9.20 4.86 22.16
CA ALA A 183 -10.36 5.72 22.37
C ALA A 183 -11.63 4.92 22.74
N ASP A 184 -11.86 3.80 22.07
CA ASP A 184 -12.98 2.92 22.35
C ASP A 184 -12.90 2.32 23.76
N GLU A 185 -11.71 1.97 24.23
CA GLU A 185 -11.52 1.47 25.59
C GLU A 185 -11.88 2.52 26.63
N GLU A 186 -11.47 3.78 26.42
CA GLU A 186 -11.83 4.90 27.30
C GLU A 186 -13.34 5.20 27.26
N LEU A 187 -13.95 5.17 26.07
CA LEU A 187 -15.40 5.36 25.91
C LEU A 187 -16.20 4.22 26.55
N LEU A 188 -15.72 2.98 26.46
CA LEU A 188 -16.35 1.83 27.09
C LEU A 188 -16.28 1.95 28.63
N GLU A 189 -15.14 2.36 29.18
CA GLU A 189 -14.99 2.62 30.60
C GLU A 189 -15.95 3.74 31.09
N LEU A 190 -15.99 4.86 30.33
CA LEU A 190 -16.87 5.99 30.62
C LEU A 190 -18.36 5.57 30.60
N SER A 191 -18.78 4.86 29.55
CA SER A 191 -20.16 4.39 29.41
C SER A 191 -20.55 3.41 30.52
N SER A 192 -19.62 2.53 30.92
CA SER A 192 -19.82 1.58 32.02
C SER A 192 -19.97 2.28 33.37
N ARG A 193 -19.15 3.29 33.64
CA ARG A 193 -19.28 4.15 34.86
C ARG A 193 -20.59 4.93 34.85
N THR A 194 -20.97 5.48 33.67
CA THR A 194 -22.25 6.19 33.51
C THR A 194 -23.43 5.26 33.81
N LEU A 195 -23.41 4.03 33.29
CA LEU A 195 -24.44 3.03 33.57
C LEU A 195 -24.53 2.73 35.06
N ALA A 196 -23.41 2.51 35.75
CA ALA A 196 -23.38 2.25 37.18
C ALA A 196 -23.99 3.42 37.99
N THR A 197 -23.63 4.67 37.61
CA THR A 197 -24.19 5.86 38.31
C THR A 197 -25.70 6.00 38.04
N ARG A 198 -26.18 5.72 36.83
CA ARG A 198 -27.63 5.74 36.50
C ARG A 198 -28.39 4.65 37.29
N GLN A 199 -27.81 3.46 37.39
CA GLN A 199 -28.40 2.36 38.18
C GLN A 199 -28.53 2.73 39.66
N GLU A 200 -27.52 3.36 40.23
CA GLU A 200 -27.56 3.80 41.65
C GLU A 200 -28.60 4.94 41.83
N SER A 201 -28.62 5.90 40.90
CA SER A 201 -29.67 6.98 40.92
C SER A 201 -31.08 6.40 40.86
N MET A 202 -31.29 5.42 39.97
CA MET A 202 -32.59 4.73 39.87
C MET A 202 -32.93 3.99 41.17
N ARG A 203 -31.99 3.30 41.80
CA ARG A 203 -32.16 2.62 43.09
C ARG A 203 -32.60 3.59 44.17
N LEU A 204 -31.98 4.76 44.26
CA LEU A 204 -32.40 5.80 45.22
C LEU A 204 -33.77 6.38 44.92
N THR A 205 -34.12 6.58 43.63
CA THR A 205 -35.43 7.05 43.22
C THR A 205 -36.52 6.01 43.54
N GLN A 206 -36.24 4.72 43.34
CA GLN A 206 -37.14 3.61 43.73
C GLN A 206 -37.41 3.63 45.25
N LEU A 207 -36.38 3.78 46.09
CA LEU A 207 -36.55 3.86 47.53
C LEU A 207 -37.44 5.04 47.96
N ARG A 208 -37.27 6.22 47.32
CA ARG A 208 -38.10 7.39 47.57
C ARG A 208 -39.57 7.18 47.13
N PHE A 209 -39.78 6.47 46.01
CA PHE A 209 -41.09 6.12 45.53
C PHE A 209 -41.79 5.15 46.49
N ASP A 210 -41.09 4.12 46.97
CA ASP A 210 -41.61 3.12 47.93
C ASP A 210 -41.99 3.77 49.26
N THR A 211 -41.34 4.87 49.65
CA THR A 211 -41.65 5.67 50.84
C THR A 211 -42.67 6.80 50.58
N GLY A 212 -43.18 6.92 49.38
CA GLY A 212 -44.18 7.95 49.01
C GLY A 212 -43.64 9.37 48.83
N ILE A 213 -42.29 9.53 48.76
CA ILE A 213 -41.63 10.85 48.64
C ILE A 213 -41.45 11.27 47.16
N SER A 214 -41.40 10.32 46.22
CA SER A 214 -41.21 10.55 44.79
C SER A 214 -42.42 10.08 43.97
N SER A 215 -42.65 10.65 42.80
CA SER A 215 -43.68 10.28 41.89
C SER A 215 -43.33 9.03 41.05
N GLU A 216 -44.37 8.33 40.55
CA GLU A 216 -44.16 7.24 39.57
C GLU A 216 -43.47 7.79 38.27
N LEU A 217 -43.75 9.02 37.88
CA LEU A 217 -43.15 9.66 36.72
C LEU A 217 -41.61 9.73 36.91
N ASP A 218 -41.15 10.17 38.08
CA ASP A 218 -39.70 10.25 38.38
C ASP A 218 -39.02 8.88 38.32
N LEU A 219 -39.71 7.85 38.83
CA LEU A 219 -39.22 6.47 38.74
C LEU A 219 -39.10 5.99 37.27
N ARG A 220 -40.14 6.22 36.44
CA ARG A 220 -40.14 5.82 35.04
C ARG A 220 -39.06 6.57 34.25
N GLN A 221 -38.83 7.85 34.56
CA GLN A 221 -37.73 8.62 33.96
C GLN A 221 -36.37 8.04 34.35
N ALA A 222 -36.14 7.70 35.63
CA ALA A 222 -34.92 7.08 36.07
C ALA A 222 -34.67 5.71 35.38
N GLN A 223 -35.72 4.90 35.23
CA GLN A 223 -35.64 3.63 34.49
C GLN A 223 -35.27 3.85 33.04
N SER A 224 -35.89 4.81 32.36
CA SER A 224 -35.57 5.15 30.96
C SER A 224 -34.11 5.54 30.79
N LEU A 225 -33.54 6.32 31.72
CA LEU A 225 -32.13 6.73 31.68
C LEU A 225 -31.15 5.53 31.85
N VAL A 226 -31.51 4.54 32.69
CA VAL A 226 -30.74 3.31 32.85
C VAL A 226 -30.75 2.51 31.54
N GLU A 227 -31.91 2.32 30.91
CA GLU A 227 -32.01 1.57 29.67
C GLU A 227 -31.23 2.26 28.53
N ALA A 228 -31.33 3.59 28.43
CA ALA A 228 -30.50 4.36 27.47
C ALA A 228 -28.99 4.16 27.70
N ALA A 229 -28.54 4.17 28.96
CA ALA A 229 -27.14 3.92 29.29
C ALA A 229 -26.71 2.47 28.99
N ARG A 230 -27.61 1.48 29.17
CA ARG A 230 -27.35 0.09 28.76
C ARG A 230 -27.14 -0.04 27.28
N VAL A 231 -28.01 0.59 26.47
CA VAL A 231 -27.90 0.59 25.01
C VAL A 231 -26.57 1.19 24.59
N THR A 232 -26.20 2.35 25.15
CA THR A 232 -24.91 3.00 24.87
C THR A 232 -23.73 2.10 25.19
N THR A 233 -23.73 1.47 26.39
CA THR A 233 -22.64 0.56 26.80
C THR A 233 -22.55 -0.67 25.87
N ALA A 234 -23.69 -1.23 25.44
CA ALA A 234 -23.70 -2.36 24.51
C ALA A 234 -23.17 -1.96 23.13
N GLN A 235 -23.50 -0.77 22.65
CA GLN A 235 -22.99 -0.22 21.39
C GLN A 235 -21.46 -0.02 21.44
N GLN A 236 -20.93 0.53 22.55
CA GLN A 236 -19.49 0.73 22.74
C GLN A 236 -18.74 -0.61 22.79
N LYS A 237 -19.28 -1.62 23.46
CA LYS A 237 -18.70 -2.97 23.46
C LYS A 237 -18.61 -3.56 22.05
N ARG A 238 -19.69 -3.42 21.26
CA ARG A 238 -19.71 -3.89 19.88
C ARG A 238 -18.68 -3.14 19.03
N GLN A 239 -18.65 -1.81 19.10
CA GLN A 239 -17.75 -0.97 18.32
C GLN A 239 -16.28 -1.26 18.62
N ARG A 240 -15.92 -1.38 19.90
CA ARG A 240 -14.59 -1.79 20.32
C ARG A 240 -14.18 -3.15 19.72
N ALA A 241 -15.08 -4.13 19.75
CA ALA A 241 -14.80 -5.45 19.19
C ALA A 241 -14.63 -5.41 17.66
N GLU A 242 -15.42 -4.59 16.97
CA GLU A 242 -15.30 -4.37 15.51
C GLU A 242 -13.94 -3.76 15.16
N HIS A 243 -13.50 -2.72 15.89
CA HIS A 243 -12.21 -2.07 15.65
C HIS A 243 -11.03 -2.96 16.03
N GLU A 244 -11.15 -3.79 17.10
CA GLU A 244 -10.15 -4.81 17.43
C GLU A 244 -9.99 -5.82 16.28
N ASN A 245 -11.10 -6.33 15.73
CA ASN A 245 -11.08 -7.24 14.59
C ASN A 245 -10.48 -6.59 13.33
N ALA A 246 -10.78 -5.31 13.08
CA ALA A 246 -10.20 -4.57 11.97
C ALA A 246 -8.67 -4.43 12.14
N LEU A 247 -8.20 -4.14 13.34
CA LEU A 247 -6.76 -4.08 13.62
C LEU A 247 -6.09 -5.44 13.47
N VAL A 248 -6.69 -6.53 13.96
CA VAL A 248 -6.21 -7.91 13.77
C VAL A 248 -6.07 -8.26 12.28
N LEU A 249 -7.03 -7.82 11.44
CA LEU A 249 -6.94 -8.00 9.99
C LEU A 249 -5.73 -7.29 9.40
N LEU A 250 -5.48 -6.04 9.80
CA LEU A 250 -4.31 -5.27 9.35
C LEU A 250 -2.99 -5.89 9.80
N LEU A 251 -2.94 -6.42 11.03
CA LEU A 251 -1.76 -7.11 11.57
C LEU A 251 -1.49 -8.46 10.89
N GLY A 252 -2.51 -9.09 10.28
CA GLY A 252 -2.43 -10.44 9.71
C GLY A 252 -2.28 -11.56 10.74
N GLN A 253 -2.37 -11.24 12.03
CA GLN A 253 -2.33 -12.16 13.17
C GLN A 253 -3.12 -11.59 14.35
N GLU A 254 -3.34 -12.39 15.40
CA GLU A 254 -3.96 -11.93 16.64
C GLU A 254 -3.18 -10.81 17.31
N LEU A 255 -3.91 -9.98 18.04
CA LEU A 255 -3.31 -8.89 18.83
C LEU A 255 -2.34 -9.47 19.88
N PRO A 256 -1.06 -9.00 19.92
CA PRO A 256 -0.08 -9.51 20.88
C PRO A 256 -0.48 -9.22 22.34
N ALA A 257 0.02 -10.02 23.27
CA ALA A 257 -0.29 -9.87 24.69
C ALA A 257 0.17 -8.51 25.24
N SER A 258 1.29 -7.97 24.75
CA SER A 258 1.79 -6.62 25.05
C SER A 258 0.74 -5.56 24.75
N ALA A 259 0.13 -5.59 23.57
CA ALA A 259 -0.89 -4.64 23.15
C ALA A 259 -2.19 -4.81 23.96
N ARG A 260 -2.60 -6.05 24.25
CA ARG A 260 -3.78 -6.30 25.10
C ARG A 260 -3.59 -5.74 26.52
N THR A 261 -2.39 -5.83 27.07
CA THR A 261 -2.06 -5.22 28.36
C THR A 261 -2.03 -3.70 28.27
N ALA A 262 -1.44 -3.16 27.21
CA ALA A 262 -1.38 -1.72 26.97
C ALA A 262 -2.77 -1.08 26.84
N LEU A 263 -3.76 -1.75 26.22
CA LEU A 263 -5.15 -1.28 26.16
C LEU A 263 -5.77 -1.02 27.54
N GLN A 264 -5.37 -1.78 28.55
CA GLN A 264 -5.90 -1.63 29.91
C GLN A 264 -5.21 -0.54 30.71
N THR A 265 -3.95 -0.20 30.39
CA THR A 265 -3.09 0.68 31.18
C THR A 265 -2.79 2.02 30.52
N THR A 266 -2.77 2.06 29.18
CA THR A 266 -2.46 3.26 28.43
C THR A 266 -3.72 4.08 28.17
N ARG A 267 -3.59 5.41 28.26
CA ARG A 267 -4.63 6.38 27.90
C ARG A 267 -4.17 7.24 26.76
N LEU A 268 -5.08 7.74 25.91
CA LEU A 268 -4.76 8.65 24.82
C LEU A 268 -3.94 9.86 25.26
N ALA A 269 -4.25 10.41 26.43
CA ALA A 269 -3.54 11.53 27.02
C ALA A 269 -2.08 11.21 27.43
N THR A 270 -1.72 9.93 27.57
CA THR A 270 -0.38 9.48 27.99
C THR A 270 0.46 8.92 26.87
N ILE A 271 -0.10 8.79 25.65
CA ILE A 271 0.66 8.36 24.48
C ILE A 271 1.75 9.39 24.18
N ALA A 272 2.93 8.89 23.83
CA ALA A 272 4.03 9.74 23.40
C ALA A 272 3.60 10.53 22.14
N PRO A 273 3.82 11.88 22.12
CA PRO A 273 3.42 12.69 20.98
C PRO A 273 4.16 12.26 19.73
N MET A 274 3.49 12.37 18.58
CA MET A 274 4.14 12.20 17.27
C MET A 274 5.20 13.30 17.09
N ALA A 275 6.21 13.01 16.24
CA ALA A 275 7.22 14.02 15.93
C ALA A 275 6.59 15.25 15.27
N ASP A 276 7.03 16.43 15.69
CA ASP A 276 6.57 17.69 15.12
C ASP A 276 6.98 17.80 13.64
N ILE A 277 6.03 18.21 12.82
CA ILE A 277 6.25 18.52 11.42
C ILE A 277 6.25 20.04 11.29
N PRO A 278 7.37 20.67 10.84
CA PRO A 278 7.43 22.11 10.70
C PRO A 278 6.43 22.63 9.67
N ALA A 279 5.84 23.79 9.93
CA ALA A 279 4.99 24.48 8.97
C ALA A 279 5.80 24.98 7.77
N GLY A 280 5.16 25.13 6.59
CA GLY A 280 5.80 25.68 5.40
C GLY A 280 6.68 24.70 4.63
N LEU A 281 6.40 23.42 4.71
CA LEU A 281 7.05 22.41 3.88
C LEU A 281 6.91 22.75 2.38
N PRO A 282 7.95 22.47 1.56
CA PRO A 282 7.88 22.68 0.12
C PRO A 282 6.89 21.69 -0.52
N SER A 283 6.21 22.10 -1.58
CA SER A 283 5.30 21.23 -2.32
C SER A 283 6.00 20.11 -3.10
N ASP A 284 7.33 20.15 -3.19
CA ASP A 284 8.14 19.05 -3.74
C ASP A 284 7.89 17.71 -3.03
N LEU A 285 7.39 17.72 -1.79
CA LEU A 285 6.91 16.53 -1.10
C LEU A 285 5.92 15.71 -1.94
N LEU A 286 5.07 16.37 -2.72
CA LEU A 286 4.12 15.70 -3.61
C LEU A 286 4.80 14.90 -4.71
N THR A 287 6.02 15.32 -5.13
CA THR A 287 6.78 14.60 -6.16
C THR A 287 7.53 13.38 -5.62
N HIS A 288 7.72 13.31 -4.29
CA HIS A 288 8.38 12.20 -3.59
C HIS A 288 7.39 11.15 -3.06
N ARG A 289 6.11 11.40 -3.18
CA ARG A 289 5.08 10.43 -2.80
C ARG A 289 5.00 9.32 -3.85
N PRO A 290 4.96 8.06 -3.44
CA PRO A 290 4.86 6.92 -4.37
C PRO A 290 3.47 6.78 -5.01
N ASP A 291 2.43 7.37 -4.43
CA ASP A 291 1.03 7.35 -4.90
C ASP A 291 0.69 8.53 -5.83
#